data_d466f5db6d9956b161e59c274ac99ebf
#
_entry.id   d466f5db6d9956b161e59c274ac99ebf
#
_cell.length_a   1.000
_cell.length_b   1.000
_cell.length_c   1.000
_cell.angle_alpha   90.00
_cell.angle_beta   90.00
_cell.angle_gamma   90.00
#
_symmetry.space_group_name_H-M   'P 1'
#
loop_
_entity.id
_entity.type
_entity.pdbx_description
1 polymer ?
#
loop_
_entity_poly.entity_id
_entity_poly.type
_entity_poly.pdbx_seq_one_letter_code
_entity_poly.pdbx_strand_id
1 'polypeptide(L)'
;MPRETATEKLIRMTEIERSLLADEGVSSIAGIDEVGRGPLAGPVVTACVSIPLSRLVLGVDDSKKLSEKKREALYPLLLENAEYARTSWMEPSVIDEINILSATKRAMEECAAGFTGGMILVDAVDGLKLPVPHRSIIRGDALCYMIAAASVVAKVERDRYMIQLAEEYPQYGFERNKGYGTAEHIRAIREYGPCPAHRMSFIKHFL
;
A
#
# COMPACT_ATOMS: atom_id res chain seq x y z
N MET A 1 -7.47 28.37 -11.74
CA MET A 1 -6.93 27.47 -12.78
C MET A 1 -7.95 26.38 -13.07
N PRO A 2 -8.16 25.95 -14.31
CA PRO A 2 -9.04 24.84 -14.60
C PRO A 2 -8.55 23.57 -13.86
N ARG A 3 -9.47 22.74 -13.41
CA ARG A 3 -9.17 21.50 -12.70
C ARG A 3 -8.65 20.49 -13.71
N GLU A 4 -7.50 19.84 -13.39
CA GLU A 4 -6.91 18.76 -14.19
C GLU A 4 -7.96 17.68 -14.48
N THR A 5 -8.13 17.29 -15.74
CA THR A 5 -9.01 16.19 -16.15
C THR A 5 -8.40 14.84 -15.78
N ALA A 6 -9.23 13.79 -15.71
CA ALA A 6 -8.75 12.43 -15.43
C ALA A 6 -7.74 11.93 -16.47
N THR A 7 -7.92 12.33 -17.74
CA THR A 7 -7.01 11.95 -18.83
C THR A 7 -5.66 12.69 -18.73
N GLU A 8 -5.66 13.99 -18.48
CA GLU A 8 -4.43 14.76 -18.27
C GLU A 8 -3.62 14.21 -17.09
N LYS A 9 -4.31 13.87 -16.00
CA LYS A 9 -3.70 13.24 -14.84
C LYS A 9 -3.07 11.88 -15.18
N LEU A 10 -3.77 11.03 -15.91
CA LEU A 10 -3.25 9.73 -16.33
C LEU A 10 -1.97 9.90 -17.18
N ILE A 11 -1.97 10.84 -18.13
CA ILE A 11 -0.80 11.15 -18.94
C ILE A 11 0.38 11.55 -18.06
N ARG A 12 0.18 12.50 -17.16
CA ARG A 12 1.21 12.99 -16.23
C ARG A 12 1.74 11.88 -15.31
N MET A 13 0.85 11.07 -14.73
CA MET A 13 1.25 10.00 -13.82
C MET A 13 1.96 8.84 -14.53
N THR A 14 1.94 8.76 -15.85
CA THR A 14 2.63 7.73 -16.63
C THR A 14 3.90 8.22 -17.32
N GLU A 15 4.33 9.46 -17.10
CA GLU A 15 5.52 10.03 -17.76
C GLU A 15 6.79 9.23 -17.43
N ILE A 16 6.96 8.87 -16.16
CA ILE A 16 8.14 8.10 -15.70
C ILE A 16 8.13 6.70 -16.32
N GLU A 17 6.99 6.00 -16.26
CA GLU A 17 6.84 4.68 -16.84
C GLU A 17 7.06 4.69 -18.36
N ARG A 18 6.51 5.68 -19.06
CA ARG A 18 6.70 5.83 -20.52
C ARG A 18 8.16 6.06 -20.88
N SER A 19 8.87 6.90 -20.14
CA SER A 19 10.30 7.15 -20.34
C SER A 19 11.12 5.87 -20.15
N LEU A 20 10.88 5.14 -19.07
CA LEU A 20 11.59 3.90 -18.76
C LEU A 20 11.33 2.78 -19.77
N LEU A 21 10.09 2.65 -20.25
CA LEU A 21 9.73 1.66 -21.29
C LEU A 21 10.27 2.02 -22.67
N ALA A 22 10.64 3.28 -22.93
CA ALA A 22 11.32 3.69 -24.15
C ALA A 22 12.81 3.30 -24.15
N ASP A 23 13.41 3.05 -22.98
CA ASP A 23 14.79 2.64 -22.83
C ASP A 23 14.93 1.16 -23.22
N GLU A 24 16.06 0.82 -23.86
CA GLU A 24 16.36 -0.56 -24.23
C GLU A 24 16.51 -1.45 -22.98
N GLY A 25 15.80 -2.57 -22.95
CA GLY A 25 15.89 -3.58 -21.88
C GLY A 25 14.82 -3.50 -20.81
N VAL A 26 13.97 -2.47 -20.76
CA VAL A 26 12.82 -2.42 -19.85
C VAL A 26 11.58 -2.95 -20.58
N SER A 27 11.17 -4.18 -20.24
CA SER A 27 10.02 -4.86 -20.85
C SER A 27 8.70 -4.56 -20.18
N SER A 28 8.70 -4.37 -18.86
CA SER A 28 7.52 -4.00 -18.06
C SER A 28 7.94 -3.33 -16.76
N ILE A 29 7.02 -2.59 -16.15
CA ILE A 29 7.26 -1.85 -14.91
C ILE A 29 6.23 -2.26 -13.88
N ALA A 30 6.67 -2.52 -12.65
CA ALA A 30 5.80 -2.65 -11.49
C ALA A 30 5.99 -1.45 -10.54
N GLY A 31 4.95 -1.15 -9.76
CA GLY A 31 5.01 -0.21 -8.64
C GLY A 31 4.82 -0.93 -7.32
N ILE A 32 5.49 -0.47 -6.27
CA ILE A 32 5.32 -0.95 -4.90
C ILE A 32 4.96 0.22 -4.00
N ASP A 33 3.95 0.00 -3.15
CA ASP A 33 3.60 0.90 -2.04
C ASP A 33 3.16 0.09 -0.81
N GLU A 34 3.14 0.75 0.36
CA GLU A 34 2.71 0.16 1.61
C GLU A 34 1.57 0.95 2.26
N VAL A 35 0.81 0.24 3.08
CA VAL A 35 -0.18 0.81 3.99
C VAL A 35 -0.05 0.20 5.38
N GLY A 36 -0.31 1.01 6.40
CA GLY A 36 -0.36 0.47 7.76
C GLY A 36 0.95 0.57 8.54
N ARG A 37 1.86 1.50 8.24
CA ARG A 37 3.06 1.73 9.07
C ARG A 37 2.73 2.40 10.40
N GLY A 38 1.85 3.40 10.41
CA GLY A 38 1.53 4.22 11.58
C GLY A 38 0.48 3.70 12.56
N PRO A 39 -0.44 2.78 12.22
CA PRO A 39 -1.44 2.25 13.14
C PRO A 39 -0.86 1.56 14.36
N LEU A 40 -1.61 1.59 15.48
CA LEU A 40 -1.33 0.89 16.73
C LEU A 40 -1.70 -0.59 16.68
N ALA A 41 -2.55 -0.98 15.72
CA ALA A 41 -3.05 -2.35 15.54
C ALA A 41 -3.13 -2.74 14.06
N GLY A 42 -3.11 -4.05 13.82
CA GLY A 42 -3.19 -4.66 12.50
C GLY A 42 -1.85 -4.71 11.76
N PRO A 43 -1.81 -5.40 10.62
CA PRO A 43 -0.58 -5.63 9.85
C PRO A 43 -0.12 -4.37 9.11
N VAL A 44 1.14 -4.37 8.67
CA VAL A 44 1.58 -3.59 7.51
C VAL A 44 1.38 -4.45 6.26
N VAL A 45 0.81 -3.84 5.23
CA VAL A 45 0.49 -4.50 3.95
C VAL A 45 1.19 -3.76 2.84
N THR A 46 1.85 -4.50 1.96
CA THR A 46 2.46 -3.97 0.74
C THR A 46 1.82 -4.61 -0.49
N ALA A 47 1.78 -3.87 -1.59
CA ALA A 47 1.38 -4.41 -2.88
C ALA A 47 2.45 -4.12 -3.93
N CYS A 48 2.63 -5.06 -4.84
CA CYS A 48 3.41 -4.91 -6.06
C CYS A 48 2.48 -5.12 -7.25
N VAL A 49 2.33 -4.11 -8.11
CA VAL A 49 1.36 -4.11 -9.21
C VAL A 49 2.04 -3.70 -10.51
N SER A 50 1.81 -4.45 -11.59
CA SER A 50 2.23 -4.12 -12.96
C SER A 50 1.04 -4.21 -13.91
N ILE A 51 0.75 -3.12 -14.61
CA ILE A 51 -0.35 -3.01 -15.58
C ILE A 51 0.23 -2.48 -16.89
N PRO A 52 0.00 -3.15 -18.04
CA PRO A 52 0.42 -2.62 -19.33
C PRO A 52 -0.17 -1.26 -19.64
N LEU A 53 0.59 -0.36 -20.26
CA LEU A 53 0.11 0.98 -20.62
C LEU A 53 -1.14 0.98 -21.51
N SER A 54 -1.42 -0.13 -22.21
CA SER A 54 -2.64 -0.31 -23.02
C SER A 54 -3.89 -0.67 -22.21
N ARG A 55 -3.75 -1.02 -20.91
CA ARG A 55 -4.85 -1.46 -20.03
C ARG A 55 -5.01 -0.57 -18.78
N LEU A 56 -4.50 0.66 -18.82
CA LEU A 56 -4.55 1.57 -17.68
C LEU A 56 -6.00 1.91 -17.31
N VAL A 57 -6.29 1.92 -16.03
CA VAL A 57 -7.59 2.25 -15.45
C VAL A 57 -7.65 3.75 -15.13
N LEU A 58 -8.67 4.44 -15.63
CA LEU A 58 -8.88 5.87 -15.34
C LEU A 58 -9.29 6.09 -13.88
N GLY A 59 -8.83 7.19 -13.31
CA GLY A 59 -9.23 7.62 -11.97
C GLY A 59 -8.36 7.11 -10.84
N VAL A 60 -7.28 6.37 -11.15
CA VAL A 60 -6.23 6.02 -10.19
C VAL A 60 -5.54 7.28 -9.68
N ASP A 61 -5.28 7.34 -8.39
CA ASP A 61 -4.60 8.40 -7.66
C ASP A 61 -4.01 7.84 -6.36
N ASP A 62 -3.20 8.63 -5.67
CA ASP A 62 -2.83 8.39 -4.27
C ASP A 62 -4.07 7.95 -3.46
N SER A 63 -3.99 6.78 -2.84
CA SER A 63 -5.13 6.15 -2.16
C SER A 63 -5.73 7.03 -1.06
N LYS A 64 -4.94 7.92 -0.47
CA LYS A 64 -5.36 8.87 0.58
C LYS A 64 -6.24 9.99 0.04
N LYS A 65 -6.15 10.28 -1.28
CA LYS A 65 -6.98 11.29 -1.98
C LYS A 65 -8.29 10.71 -2.51
N LEU A 66 -8.40 9.38 -2.56
CA LEU A 66 -9.59 8.68 -3.01
C LEU A 66 -10.52 8.38 -1.83
N SER A 67 -11.83 8.54 -2.05
CA SER A 67 -12.83 8.03 -1.10
C SER A 67 -12.79 6.49 -1.08
N GLU A 68 -13.21 5.88 0.04
CA GLU A 68 -13.31 4.42 0.17
C GLU A 68 -14.13 3.81 -0.99
N LYS A 69 -15.29 4.39 -1.32
CA LYS A 69 -16.13 3.98 -2.45
C LYS A 69 -15.37 3.96 -3.78
N LYS A 70 -14.50 4.96 -4.03
CA LYS A 70 -13.69 5.00 -5.26
C LYS A 70 -12.61 3.95 -5.26
N ARG A 71 -11.92 3.74 -4.12
CA ARG A 71 -10.92 2.68 -4.01
C ARG A 71 -11.53 1.31 -4.25
N GLU A 72 -12.67 1.03 -3.61
CA GLU A 72 -13.41 -0.22 -3.81
C GLU A 72 -13.87 -0.45 -5.25
N ALA A 73 -14.24 0.60 -5.98
CA ALA A 73 -14.60 0.50 -7.39
C ALA A 73 -13.38 0.29 -8.31
N LEU A 74 -12.22 0.86 -7.97
CA LEU A 74 -10.99 0.71 -8.74
C LEU A 74 -10.31 -0.65 -8.52
N TYR A 75 -10.38 -1.19 -7.31
CA TYR A 75 -9.68 -2.40 -6.91
C TYR A 75 -9.89 -3.59 -7.87
N PRO A 76 -11.12 -4.04 -8.19
CA PRO A 76 -11.31 -5.16 -9.12
C PRO A 76 -10.78 -4.84 -10.53
N LEU A 77 -10.94 -3.61 -11.00
CA LEU A 77 -10.44 -3.20 -12.30
C LEU A 77 -8.91 -3.23 -12.38
N LEU A 78 -8.23 -2.82 -11.31
CA LEU A 78 -6.78 -2.90 -11.23
C LEU A 78 -6.29 -4.34 -11.28
N LEU A 79 -6.92 -5.26 -10.55
CA LEU A 79 -6.55 -6.68 -10.55
C LEU A 79 -6.83 -7.34 -11.91
N GLU A 80 -7.98 -7.05 -12.53
CA GLU A 80 -8.35 -7.59 -13.85
C GLU A 80 -7.37 -7.18 -14.96
N ASN A 81 -6.85 -5.94 -14.89
CA ASN A 81 -5.95 -5.40 -15.91
C ASN A 81 -4.46 -5.64 -15.60
N ALA A 82 -4.12 -6.13 -14.41
CA ALA A 82 -2.74 -6.39 -14.02
C ALA A 82 -2.18 -7.66 -14.67
N GLU A 83 -0.95 -7.61 -15.14
CA GLU A 83 -0.15 -8.77 -15.49
C GLU A 83 0.57 -9.34 -14.26
N TYR A 84 0.78 -8.50 -13.26
CA TYR A 84 1.31 -8.90 -11.96
C TYR A 84 0.61 -8.09 -10.87
N ALA A 85 0.06 -8.76 -9.88
CA ALA A 85 -0.48 -8.16 -8.66
C ALA A 85 -0.29 -9.14 -7.50
N ARG A 86 0.49 -8.74 -6.51
CA ARG A 86 0.70 -9.51 -5.26
C ARG A 86 0.75 -8.58 -4.08
N THR A 87 0.22 -9.05 -2.96
CA THR A 87 0.35 -8.40 -1.66
C THR A 87 1.18 -9.27 -0.71
N SER A 88 1.83 -8.64 0.25
CA SER A 88 2.47 -9.30 1.38
C SER A 88 2.10 -8.58 2.67
N TRP A 89 2.04 -9.34 3.76
CA TRP A 89 1.49 -8.94 5.04
C TRP A 89 2.47 -9.25 6.15
N MET A 90 2.76 -8.26 7.00
CA MET A 90 3.53 -8.51 8.23
C MET A 90 2.65 -8.23 9.44
N GLU A 91 2.42 -9.28 10.21
CA GLU A 91 1.58 -9.28 11.39
C GLU A 91 2.19 -8.41 12.52
N PRO A 92 1.38 -7.96 13.49
CA PRO A 92 1.85 -7.20 14.64
C PRO A 92 3.03 -7.83 15.37
N SER A 93 3.05 -9.14 15.55
CA SER A 93 4.14 -9.87 16.21
C SER A 93 5.47 -9.74 15.46
N VAL A 94 5.45 -9.82 14.13
CA VAL A 94 6.65 -9.61 13.30
C VAL A 94 7.13 -8.17 13.38
N ILE A 95 6.18 -7.19 13.38
CA ILE A 95 6.51 -5.77 13.53
C ILE A 95 7.20 -5.52 14.87
N ASP A 96 6.69 -6.12 15.94
CA ASP A 96 7.27 -5.98 17.28
C ASP A 96 8.67 -6.64 17.39
N GLU A 97 8.91 -7.72 16.65
CA GLU A 97 10.19 -8.45 16.64
C GLU A 97 11.29 -7.70 15.86
N ILE A 98 10.99 -7.27 14.61
CA ILE A 98 12.03 -6.74 13.70
C ILE A 98 11.91 -5.25 13.43
N ASN A 99 11.01 -4.53 14.06
CA ASN A 99 10.54 -3.14 13.86
C ASN A 99 9.81 -2.90 12.54
N ILE A 100 9.06 -1.77 12.50
CA ILE A 100 8.17 -1.45 11.37
C ILE A 100 8.93 -1.21 10.05
N LEU A 101 10.12 -0.64 10.07
CA LEU A 101 10.89 -0.40 8.84
C LEU A 101 11.36 -1.72 8.22
N SER A 102 11.92 -2.61 9.04
CA SER A 102 12.37 -3.93 8.59
C SER A 102 11.19 -4.80 8.12
N ALA A 103 10.06 -4.77 8.84
CA ALA A 103 8.84 -5.46 8.45
C ALA A 103 8.29 -4.94 7.11
N THR A 104 8.27 -3.61 6.90
CA THR A 104 7.85 -3.02 5.62
C THR A 104 8.76 -3.46 4.47
N LYS A 105 10.09 -3.40 4.66
CA LYS A 105 11.05 -3.84 3.63
C LYS A 105 10.86 -5.31 3.28
N ARG A 106 10.74 -6.17 4.29
CA ARG A 106 10.49 -7.60 4.09
C ARG A 106 9.20 -7.84 3.29
N ALA A 107 8.11 -7.17 3.64
CA ALA A 107 6.86 -7.28 2.91
C ALA A 107 7.00 -6.81 1.44
N MET A 108 7.72 -5.71 1.19
CA MET A 108 7.99 -5.22 -0.16
C MET A 108 8.81 -6.22 -0.99
N GLU A 109 9.83 -6.83 -0.39
CA GLU A 109 10.66 -7.87 -1.03
C GLU A 109 9.83 -9.13 -1.35
N GLU A 110 8.96 -9.56 -0.42
CA GLU A 110 8.08 -10.72 -0.61
C GLU A 110 7.02 -10.49 -1.69
N CYS A 111 6.35 -9.34 -1.73
CA CYS A 111 5.33 -9.08 -2.76
C CYS A 111 5.94 -8.95 -4.16
N ALA A 112 7.21 -8.57 -4.26
CA ALA A 112 7.92 -8.43 -5.52
C ALA A 112 8.61 -9.72 -6.01
N ALA A 113 8.78 -10.74 -5.17
CA ALA A 113 9.64 -11.90 -5.44
C ALA A 113 9.32 -12.67 -6.72
N GLY A 114 8.08 -12.62 -7.21
CA GLY A 114 7.65 -13.27 -8.46
C GLY A 114 7.66 -12.36 -9.69
N PHE A 115 8.00 -11.08 -9.55
CA PHE A 115 8.04 -10.16 -10.68
C PHE A 115 9.34 -10.34 -11.48
N THR A 116 9.20 -10.62 -12.78
CA THR A 116 10.32 -10.86 -13.71
C THR A 116 10.43 -9.81 -14.81
N GLY A 117 9.69 -8.69 -14.67
CA GLY A 117 9.74 -7.58 -15.62
C GLY A 117 11.04 -6.76 -15.53
N GLY A 118 11.09 -5.64 -16.25
CA GLY A 118 12.32 -4.87 -16.41
C GLY A 118 12.69 -3.96 -15.24
N MET A 119 11.69 -3.35 -14.54
CA MET A 119 11.93 -2.34 -13.52
C MET A 119 10.84 -2.34 -12.43
N ILE A 120 11.24 -2.07 -11.19
CA ILE A 120 10.30 -1.79 -10.09
C ILE A 120 10.46 -0.35 -9.62
N LEU A 121 9.35 0.38 -9.51
CA LEU A 121 9.26 1.70 -8.89
C LEU A 121 8.74 1.56 -7.45
N VAL A 122 9.40 2.19 -6.49
CA VAL A 122 9.08 2.05 -5.06
C VAL A 122 8.80 3.42 -4.45
N ASP A 123 7.75 3.55 -3.62
CA ASP A 123 7.52 4.80 -2.89
C ASP A 123 8.49 4.94 -1.71
N ALA A 124 9.44 5.87 -1.85
CA ALA A 124 10.34 6.41 -0.81
C ALA A 124 11.02 5.41 0.17
N VAL A 125 11.22 4.14 -0.22
CA VAL A 125 11.93 3.14 0.59
C VAL A 125 13.20 2.70 -0.12
N ASP A 126 14.34 2.82 0.55
CA ASP A 126 15.65 2.45 0.03
C ASP A 126 16.20 1.16 0.65
N GLY A 127 17.20 0.57 -0.01
CA GLY A 127 17.93 -0.60 0.49
C GLY A 127 17.13 -1.87 0.48
N LEU A 128 16.24 -2.03 -0.50
CA LEU A 128 15.49 -3.26 -0.78
C LEU A 128 16.32 -4.24 -1.61
N LYS A 129 16.06 -5.53 -1.39
CA LYS A 129 16.63 -6.63 -2.20
C LYS A 129 15.56 -7.16 -3.14
N LEU A 130 15.38 -6.50 -4.28
CA LEU A 130 14.36 -6.85 -5.27
C LEU A 130 14.92 -7.73 -6.39
N PRO A 131 14.08 -8.54 -7.07
CA PRO A 131 14.53 -9.50 -8.08
C PRO A 131 15.01 -8.84 -9.37
N VAL A 132 14.65 -7.58 -9.59
CA VAL A 132 15.02 -6.79 -10.79
C VAL A 132 15.49 -5.40 -10.39
N PRO A 133 16.13 -4.62 -11.29
CA PRO A 133 16.47 -3.23 -11.02
C PRO A 133 15.28 -2.43 -10.48
N HIS A 134 15.54 -1.54 -9.55
CA HIS A 134 14.48 -0.71 -8.96
C HIS A 134 14.92 0.73 -8.75
N ARG A 135 13.93 1.61 -8.64
CA ARG A 135 14.11 3.04 -8.40
C ARG A 135 13.17 3.51 -7.31
N SER A 136 13.73 4.11 -6.28
CA SER A 136 12.95 4.77 -5.23
C SER A 136 12.54 6.17 -5.68
N ILE A 137 11.25 6.50 -5.51
CA ILE A 137 10.67 7.78 -5.94
C ILE A 137 9.97 8.42 -4.76
N ILE A 138 10.44 9.57 -4.34
CA ILE A 138 9.81 10.34 -3.25
C ILE A 138 8.43 10.81 -3.72
N ARG A 139 7.38 10.50 -2.95
CA ARG A 139 5.98 10.77 -3.29
C ARG A 139 5.55 10.06 -4.57
N GLY A 140 6.03 8.84 -4.76
CA GLY A 140 5.78 8.04 -5.93
C GLY A 140 4.29 7.77 -6.15
N ASP A 141 3.50 7.62 -5.08
CA ASP A 141 2.04 7.48 -5.09
C ASP A 141 1.31 8.66 -5.80
N ALA A 142 1.92 9.84 -5.84
CA ALA A 142 1.39 11.01 -6.55
C ALA A 142 1.97 11.21 -7.96
N LEU A 143 3.11 10.58 -8.27
CA LEU A 143 3.90 10.82 -9.49
C LEU A 143 3.88 9.65 -10.48
N CYS A 144 3.72 8.42 -9.99
CA CYS A 144 3.83 7.19 -10.78
C CYS A 144 2.53 6.39 -10.71
N TYR A 145 1.99 6.02 -11.85
CA TYR A 145 0.74 5.28 -11.96
C TYR A 145 0.84 3.91 -11.28
N MET A 146 1.93 3.17 -11.49
CA MET A 146 2.09 1.83 -10.92
C MET A 146 2.18 1.86 -9.39
N ILE A 147 2.85 2.85 -8.82
CA ILE A 147 2.90 3.04 -7.36
C ILE A 147 1.52 3.41 -6.82
N ALA A 148 0.79 4.32 -7.49
CA ALA A 148 -0.57 4.68 -7.11
C ALA A 148 -1.55 3.49 -7.19
N ALA A 149 -1.43 2.64 -8.21
CA ALA A 149 -2.21 1.42 -8.32
C ALA A 149 -1.91 0.44 -7.16
N ALA A 150 -0.64 0.25 -6.82
CA ALA A 150 -0.22 -0.54 -5.66
C ALA A 150 -0.77 0.03 -4.34
N SER A 151 -0.72 1.36 -4.17
CA SER A 151 -1.31 2.08 -3.02
C SER A 151 -2.80 1.76 -2.85
N VAL A 152 -3.57 1.79 -3.93
CA VAL A 152 -5.02 1.46 -3.90
C VAL A 152 -5.23 0.00 -3.50
N VAL A 153 -4.48 -0.94 -4.10
CA VAL A 153 -4.61 -2.38 -3.82
C VAL A 153 -4.29 -2.66 -2.36
N ALA A 154 -3.13 -2.22 -1.87
CA ALA A 154 -2.73 -2.43 -0.47
C ALA A 154 -3.75 -1.82 0.50
N LYS A 155 -4.25 -0.61 0.19
CA LYS A 155 -5.21 0.11 1.05
C LYS A 155 -6.55 -0.61 1.14
N VAL A 156 -7.10 -1.08 0.03
CA VAL A 156 -8.39 -1.79 0.02
C VAL A 156 -8.27 -3.09 0.80
N GLU A 157 -7.26 -3.90 0.56
CA GLU A 157 -7.08 -5.17 1.25
C GLU A 157 -6.93 -4.97 2.76
N ARG A 158 -6.07 -4.03 3.18
CA ARG A 158 -5.90 -3.75 4.60
C ARG A 158 -7.15 -3.21 5.27
N ASP A 159 -7.88 -2.30 4.62
CA ASP A 159 -9.11 -1.72 5.19
C ASP A 159 -10.19 -2.80 5.37
N ARG A 160 -10.34 -3.73 4.42
CA ARG A 160 -11.24 -4.88 4.52
C ARG A 160 -10.86 -5.81 5.68
N TYR A 161 -9.57 -6.10 5.82
CA TYR A 161 -9.07 -6.89 6.95
C TYR A 161 -9.39 -6.23 8.31
N MET A 162 -9.18 -4.92 8.43
CA MET A 162 -9.48 -4.19 9.66
C MET A 162 -10.98 -4.13 9.97
N ILE A 163 -11.85 -4.17 8.95
CA ILE A 163 -13.31 -4.30 9.14
C ILE A 163 -13.66 -5.70 9.68
N GLN A 164 -13.09 -6.76 9.11
CA GLN A 164 -13.28 -8.13 9.62
C GLN A 164 -12.76 -8.28 11.05
N LEU A 165 -11.59 -7.71 11.34
CA LEU A 165 -11.02 -7.72 12.69
C LEU A 165 -11.89 -6.99 13.73
N ALA A 166 -12.70 -6.02 13.31
CA ALA A 166 -13.65 -5.34 14.19
C ALA A 166 -14.81 -6.26 14.64
N GLU A 167 -15.13 -7.31 13.90
CA GLU A 167 -16.13 -8.31 14.31
C GLU A 167 -15.60 -9.15 15.47
N GLU A 168 -14.29 -9.44 15.48
CA GLU A 168 -13.63 -10.19 16.54
C GLU A 168 -13.36 -9.33 17.79
N TYR A 169 -13.02 -8.05 17.58
CA TYR A 169 -12.65 -7.10 18.63
C TYR A 169 -13.49 -5.81 18.56
N PRO A 170 -14.82 -5.86 18.76
CA PRO A 170 -15.72 -4.72 18.53
C PRO A 170 -15.44 -3.50 19.43
N GLN A 171 -14.83 -3.71 20.62
CA GLN A 171 -14.53 -2.65 21.58
C GLN A 171 -13.51 -1.62 21.09
N TYR A 172 -12.69 -1.94 20.07
CA TYR A 172 -11.62 -1.02 19.60
C TYR A 172 -12.02 -0.16 18.40
N GLY A 173 -13.18 -0.41 17.76
CA GLY A 173 -13.68 0.38 16.63
C GLY A 173 -12.81 0.32 15.39
N PHE A 174 -12.19 -0.84 15.09
CA PHE A 174 -11.28 -1.02 13.97
C PHE A 174 -11.92 -0.76 12.60
N GLU A 175 -13.24 -0.95 12.49
CA GLU A 175 -14.00 -0.64 11.27
C GLU A 175 -13.97 0.86 10.91
N ARG A 176 -13.80 1.74 11.91
CA ARG A 176 -13.72 3.19 11.71
C ARG A 176 -12.26 3.66 11.67
N ASN A 177 -11.51 3.33 12.72
CA ASN A 177 -10.16 3.86 12.90
C ASN A 177 -9.07 3.09 12.15
N LYS A 178 -9.36 1.91 11.57
CA LYS A 178 -8.40 1.06 10.84
C LYS A 178 -7.10 0.79 11.63
N GLY A 179 -7.20 0.78 12.96
CA GLY A 179 -6.09 0.57 13.88
C GLY A 179 -5.28 1.83 14.22
N TYR A 180 -5.61 2.99 13.66
CA TYR A 180 -4.91 4.24 14.00
C TYR A 180 -5.24 4.71 15.41
N GLY A 181 -4.30 5.43 16.05
CA GLY A 181 -4.37 5.92 17.41
C GLY A 181 -5.32 7.10 17.59
N THR A 182 -6.59 6.93 17.27
CA THR A 182 -7.63 7.90 17.59
C THR A 182 -7.87 7.96 19.10
N ALA A 183 -8.43 9.06 19.58
CA ALA A 183 -8.76 9.21 21.01
C ALA A 183 -9.69 8.08 21.51
N GLU A 184 -10.60 7.60 20.65
CA GLU A 184 -11.50 6.47 20.94
C GLU A 184 -10.71 5.17 21.08
N HIS A 185 -9.80 4.87 20.14
CA HIS A 185 -8.98 3.67 20.16
C HIS A 185 -8.05 3.64 21.38
N ILE A 186 -7.40 4.77 21.71
CA ILE A 186 -6.52 4.87 22.89
C ILE A 186 -7.33 4.68 24.19
N ARG A 187 -8.56 5.21 24.28
CA ARG A 187 -9.43 4.95 25.44
C ARG A 187 -9.77 3.47 25.55
N ALA A 188 -10.14 2.82 24.43
CA ALA A 188 -10.45 1.40 24.43
C ALA A 188 -9.26 0.54 24.88
N ILE A 189 -8.04 0.88 24.45
CA ILE A 189 -6.82 0.19 24.92
C ILE A 189 -6.65 0.34 26.44
N ARG A 190 -6.90 1.52 27.01
CA ARG A 190 -6.80 1.76 28.46
C ARG A 190 -7.88 1.05 29.27
N GLU A 191 -9.08 0.92 28.71
CA GLU A 191 -10.24 0.32 29.38
C GLU A 191 -10.23 -1.21 29.30
N TYR A 192 -9.95 -1.77 28.13
CA TYR A 192 -10.06 -3.22 27.86
C TYR A 192 -8.70 -3.93 27.81
N GLY A 193 -7.59 -3.19 27.88
CA GLY A 193 -6.25 -3.73 27.62
C GLY A 193 -6.00 -3.92 26.12
N PRO A 194 -4.80 -4.40 25.73
CA PRO A 194 -4.50 -4.75 24.34
C PRO A 194 -5.07 -6.12 23.94
N CYS A 195 -5.42 -6.29 22.68
CA CYS A 195 -5.69 -7.59 22.08
C CYS A 195 -4.49 -8.05 21.19
N PRO A 196 -4.46 -9.30 20.70
CA PRO A 196 -3.39 -9.81 19.85
C PRO A 196 -3.12 -9.02 18.56
N ALA A 197 -4.11 -8.24 18.12
CA ALA A 197 -3.95 -7.38 16.95
C ALA A 197 -3.14 -6.10 17.22
N HIS A 198 -2.85 -5.76 18.48
CA HIS A 198 -2.07 -4.57 18.81
C HIS A 198 -0.57 -4.81 18.66
N ARG A 199 0.15 -3.77 18.24
CA ARG A 199 1.60 -3.72 18.19
C ARG A 199 2.12 -3.25 19.54
N MET A 200 2.59 -4.17 20.36
CA MET A 200 3.01 -3.89 21.73
C MET A 200 4.12 -2.83 21.79
N SER A 201 5.03 -2.83 20.81
CA SER A 201 6.08 -1.82 20.70
C SER A 201 5.54 -0.40 20.49
N PHE A 202 4.33 -0.23 19.93
CA PHE A 202 3.72 1.07 19.63
C PHE A 202 2.86 1.60 20.77
N ILE A 203 2.34 0.71 21.63
CA ILE A 203 1.33 1.08 22.64
C ILE A 203 1.86 1.14 24.07
N LYS A 204 3.14 0.81 24.31
CA LYS A 204 3.75 0.75 25.66
C LYS A 204 3.46 1.95 26.57
N HIS A 205 3.33 3.14 25.98
CA HIS A 205 3.09 4.39 26.71
C HIS A 205 1.61 4.72 26.92
N PHE A 206 0.70 3.88 26.45
CA PHE A 206 -0.73 4.01 26.69
C PHE A 206 -1.21 3.08 27.83
N LEU A 207 -0.41 2.06 28.16
CA LEU A 207 -0.64 1.05 29.21
C LEU A 207 -0.07 1.53 30.59
#